data_efcd5c336fed56d343994d39fe6ea366
#
_entry.id   efcd5c336fed56d343994d39fe6ea366
#
_cell.length_a   1.000
_cell.length_b   1.000
_cell.length_c   1.000
_cell.angle_alpha   90.00
_cell.angle_beta   90.00
_cell.angle_gamma   90.00
#
_symmetry.space_group_name_H-M   'P 1'
#
loop_
_entity.id
_entity.type
_entity.pdbx_description
1 polymer ?
#
loop_
_entity_poly.entity_id
_entity_poly.type
_entity_poly.pdbx_seq_one_letter_code
_entity_poly.pdbx_strand_id
1 'polypeptide(L)'
;MLRDLENGDEVVRATERLLRLAEVRDQLPTPVDDLIAAADLRRGDDDLFRDSTIDEAPTYLRSAIRALRGKVHAVLDRRRRKVFVDPSITHDGRRRFRALHEVGHAILPSQNAPVHADDYSTLSWLTKVEWERDANQAGSEMIFQRERFTRMANEYEVGLAAVTELANLFGASIQASLRRYAEFHRLPIAAVVLDVSPCGGEPEAYRRYEAICSPSWKGSFERPDVWPRTLDETLFPWVTGARRAALGPVEWEGRWPDRDTVMVPMRAEIISTTYRLLVLLWRPRRQVLKRRRTLVMPEAA
;
A
#
# COMPACT_ATOMS: atom_id res chain seq x y z
N MET A 1 -18.81 12.05 3.73
CA MET A 1 -17.89 13.14 3.33
C MET A 1 -17.36 13.97 4.50
N LEU A 2 -18.18 14.66 5.35
CA LEU A 2 -17.65 15.37 6.52
C LEU A 2 -17.07 14.44 7.59
N ARG A 3 -17.75 13.33 7.96
CA ARG A 3 -17.19 12.30 8.88
C ARG A 3 -15.91 11.65 8.36
N ASP A 4 -15.78 11.44 7.06
CA ASP A 4 -14.56 10.85 6.47
C ASP A 4 -13.34 11.79 6.59
N LEU A 5 -13.57 13.11 6.58
CA LEU A 5 -12.51 14.10 6.79
C LEU A 5 -12.10 14.17 8.28
N GLU A 6 -13.06 14.13 9.20
CA GLU A 6 -12.80 14.16 10.65
C GLU A 6 -12.05 12.91 11.13
N ASN A 7 -12.43 11.72 10.65
CA ASN A 7 -11.74 10.47 10.99
C ASN A 7 -10.34 10.40 10.38
N GLY A 8 -10.15 10.89 9.14
CA GLY A 8 -8.84 10.97 8.51
C GLY A 8 -7.87 11.84 9.31
N ASP A 9 -8.33 12.96 9.85
CA ASP A 9 -7.53 13.85 10.69
C ASP A 9 -7.22 13.24 12.06
N GLU A 10 -8.12 12.43 12.63
CA GLU A 10 -7.87 11.69 13.87
C GLU A 10 -6.75 10.66 13.69
N VAL A 11 -6.83 9.83 12.64
CA VAL A 11 -5.80 8.83 12.31
C VAL A 11 -4.43 9.47 12.15
N VAL A 12 -4.37 10.58 11.41
CA VAL A 12 -3.13 11.31 11.19
C VAL A 12 -2.55 11.83 12.50
N ARG A 13 -3.36 12.51 13.33
CA ARG A 13 -2.90 13.06 14.61
C ARG A 13 -2.43 11.96 15.58
N ALA A 14 -3.16 10.84 15.65
CA ALA A 14 -2.80 9.72 16.51
C ALA A 14 -1.47 9.08 16.10
N THR A 15 -1.28 8.83 14.80
CA THR A 15 -0.05 8.23 14.27
C THR A 15 1.16 9.17 14.39
N GLU A 16 1.00 10.46 14.12
CA GLU A 16 2.07 11.44 14.30
C GLU A 16 2.49 11.59 15.76
N ARG A 17 1.51 11.54 16.68
CA ARG A 17 1.80 11.54 18.12
C ARG A 17 2.61 10.32 18.52
N LEU A 18 2.23 9.14 18.04
CA LEU A 18 2.94 7.89 18.36
C LEU A 18 4.36 7.90 17.79
N LEU A 19 4.57 8.30 16.53
CA LEU A 19 5.88 8.40 15.91
C LEU A 19 6.81 9.36 16.67
N ARG A 20 6.25 10.43 17.25
CA ARG A 20 7.01 11.35 18.12
C ARG A 20 7.36 10.74 19.45
N LEU A 21 6.40 10.09 20.11
CA LEU A 21 6.62 9.46 21.40
C LEU A 21 7.67 8.35 21.33
N ALA A 22 7.70 7.61 20.22
CA ALA A 22 8.69 6.55 19.99
C ALA A 22 10.04 7.09 19.49
N GLU A 23 10.16 8.40 19.20
CA GLU A 23 11.37 9.04 18.65
C GLU A 23 11.90 8.39 17.37
N VAL A 24 11.02 7.81 16.54
CA VAL A 24 11.39 7.02 15.35
C VAL A 24 11.20 7.75 14.01
N ARG A 25 10.88 9.05 14.04
CA ARG A 25 10.55 9.81 12.81
C ARG A 25 11.66 9.81 11.76
N ASP A 26 12.91 9.65 12.17
CA ASP A 26 14.07 9.68 11.28
C ASP A 26 14.68 8.29 11.03
N GLN A 27 14.05 7.24 11.54
CA GLN A 27 14.51 5.87 11.37
C GLN A 27 13.79 5.16 10.22
N LEU A 28 14.53 4.49 9.36
CA LEU A 28 14.01 3.66 8.26
C LEU A 28 14.75 2.32 8.22
N PRO A 29 14.00 1.23 8.07
CA PRO A 29 12.55 1.14 8.17
C PRO A 29 12.06 1.45 9.59
N THR A 30 10.88 2.05 9.73
CA THR A 30 10.31 2.45 11.03
C THR A 30 10.36 1.29 12.05
N PRO A 31 11.00 1.44 13.23
CA PRO A 31 11.08 0.36 14.22
C PRO A 31 9.70 0.01 14.78
N VAL A 32 9.22 -1.20 14.49
CA VAL A 32 7.86 -1.64 14.88
C VAL A 32 7.76 -1.84 16.39
N ASP A 33 8.81 -2.40 17.01
CA ASP A 33 8.81 -2.70 18.44
C ASP A 33 8.81 -1.45 19.31
N ASP A 34 9.47 -0.38 18.85
CA ASP A 34 9.46 0.91 19.53
C ASP A 34 8.08 1.56 19.46
N LEU A 35 7.37 1.42 18.34
CA LEU A 35 5.98 1.88 18.21
C LEU A 35 5.02 1.06 19.07
N ILE A 36 5.21 -0.25 19.17
CA ILE A 36 4.43 -1.12 20.06
C ILE A 36 4.64 -0.67 21.50
N ALA A 37 5.90 -0.46 21.92
CA ALA A 37 6.24 0.00 23.28
C ALA A 37 5.67 1.40 23.58
N ALA A 38 5.80 2.35 22.63
CA ALA A 38 5.26 3.70 22.79
C ALA A 38 3.73 3.75 22.84
N ALA A 39 3.05 2.75 22.26
CA ALA A 39 1.61 2.56 22.40
C ALA A 39 1.21 1.89 23.72
N ASP A 40 2.18 1.68 24.64
CA ASP A 40 2.01 0.93 25.90
C ASP A 40 1.49 -0.51 25.64
N LEU A 41 2.00 -1.13 24.59
CA LEU A 41 1.75 -2.51 24.22
C LEU A 41 3.03 -3.35 24.31
N ARG A 42 2.88 -4.67 24.25
CA ARG A 42 4.00 -5.61 24.19
C ARG A 42 3.76 -6.62 23.07
N ARG A 43 4.82 -7.17 22.49
CA ARG A 43 4.65 -8.35 21.64
C ARG A 43 4.16 -9.51 22.49
N GLY A 44 3.15 -10.20 21.98
CA GLY A 44 2.75 -11.50 22.49
C GLY A 44 3.71 -12.57 21.98
N ASP A 45 3.84 -13.64 22.76
CA ASP A 45 4.50 -14.84 22.28
C ASP A 45 3.67 -15.43 21.14
N ASP A 46 4.33 -15.97 20.11
CA ASP A 46 3.67 -16.47 18.88
C ASP A 46 2.80 -17.71 19.11
N ASP A 47 2.66 -18.14 20.38
CA ASP A 47 1.93 -19.34 20.79
C ASP A 47 0.43 -19.29 20.46
N LEU A 48 -0.16 -18.08 20.34
CA LEU A 48 -1.58 -17.94 19.99
C LEU A 48 -1.94 -18.59 18.63
N PHE A 49 -0.96 -18.67 17.72
CA PHE A 49 -1.14 -19.24 16.38
C PHE A 49 -0.64 -20.70 16.26
N ARG A 50 -0.09 -21.29 17.35
CA ARG A 50 0.37 -22.68 17.36
C ARG A 50 -0.78 -23.66 17.52
N ASP A 51 -0.66 -24.84 16.91
CA ASP A 51 -1.65 -25.91 17.03
C ASP A 51 -1.84 -26.38 18.47
N SER A 52 -0.75 -26.48 19.25
CA SER A 52 -0.79 -26.85 20.66
C SER A 52 -1.72 -25.94 21.48
N THR A 53 -1.62 -24.63 21.29
CA THR A 53 -2.48 -23.65 21.99
C THR A 53 -3.94 -23.78 21.59
N ILE A 54 -4.21 -24.12 20.32
CA ILE A 54 -5.57 -24.36 19.82
C ILE A 54 -6.13 -25.65 20.42
N ASP A 55 -5.29 -26.69 20.58
CA ASP A 55 -5.72 -27.97 21.13
C ASP A 55 -5.96 -27.89 22.66
N GLU A 56 -5.30 -26.96 23.34
CA GLU A 56 -5.57 -26.62 24.75
C GLU A 56 -6.81 -25.73 24.97
N ALA A 57 -7.29 -25.07 23.91
CA ALA A 57 -8.47 -24.22 23.99
C ALA A 57 -9.75 -25.06 24.24
N PRO A 58 -10.79 -24.52 24.90
CA PRO A 58 -12.07 -25.18 25.06
C PRO A 58 -12.64 -25.65 23.73
N THR A 59 -13.24 -26.83 23.71
CA THR A 59 -13.67 -27.52 22.46
C THR A 59 -14.60 -26.68 21.58
N TYR A 60 -15.45 -25.84 22.18
CA TYR A 60 -16.33 -24.93 21.45
C TYR A 60 -15.61 -23.78 20.75
N LEU A 61 -14.41 -23.42 21.19
CA LEU A 61 -13.58 -22.37 20.58
C LEU A 61 -12.64 -22.92 19.50
N ARG A 62 -12.27 -24.21 19.57
CA ARG A 62 -11.28 -24.81 18.65
C ARG A 62 -11.69 -24.69 17.18
N SER A 63 -12.97 -25.00 16.88
CA SER A 63 -13.49 -24.91 15.50
C SER A 63 -13.54 -23.46 15.00
N ALA A 64 -13.90 -22.50 15.85
CA ALA A 64 -13.91 -21.09 15.52
C ALA A 64 -12.48 -20.55 15.28
N ILE A 65 -11.54 -20.91 16.15
CA ILE A 65 -10.13 -20.50 16.00
C ILE A 65 -9.53 -21.12 14.74
N ARG A 66 -9.78 -22.41 14.46
CA ARG A 66 -9.33 -23.07 13.21
C ARG A 66 -9.96 -22.45 11.96
N ALA A 67 -11.23 -22.07 11.99
CA ALA A 67 -11.92 -21.41 10.88
C ALA A 67 -11.41 -19.99 10.63
N LEU A 68 -10.93 -19.31 11.68
CA LEU A 68 -10.30 -17.99 11.60
C LEU A 68 -8.82 -18.07 11.19
N ARG A 69 -8.18 -19.21 11.42
CA ARG A 69 -6.79 -19.47 11.02
C ARG A 69 -6.68 -19.37 9.49
N GLY A 70 -5.82 -18.50 9.02
CA GLY A 70 -5.71 -18.17 7.59
C GLY A 70 -6.51 -16.93 7.16
N LYS A 71 -7.43 -16.43 8.00
CA LYS A 71 -8.10 -15.14 7.80
C LYS A 71 -7.59 -14.07 8.76
N VAL A 72 -7.26 -14.46 9.99
CA VAL A 72 -6.72 -13.59 11.03
C VAL A 72 -5.21 -13.73 11.03
N HIS A 73 -4.50 -12.66 10.73
CA HIS A 73 -3.04 -12.64 10.62
C HIS A 73 -2.37 -11.87 11.77
N ALA A 74 -3.14 -11.16 12.57
CA ALA A 74 -2.70 -10.51 13.79
C ALA A 74 -3.88 -10.34 14.75
N VAL A 75 -3.61 -10.14 16.04
CA VAL A 75 -4.63 -9.95 17.08
C VAL A 75 -4.13 -8.98 18.13
N LEU A 76 -4.96 -8.02 18.50
CA LEU A 76 -4.76 -7.14 19.65
C LEU A 76 -5.52 -7.68 20.86
N ASP A 77 -4.80 -8.18 21.88
CA ASP A 77 -5.37 -8.42 23.21
C ASP A 77 -5.32 -7.11 24.02
N ARG A 78 -6.44 -6.39 24.04
CA ARG A 78 -6.56 -5.10 24.75
C ARG A 78 -6.43 -5.26 26.26
N ARG A 79 -6.87 -6.39 26.85
CA ARG A 79 -6.81 -6.62 28.30
C ARG A 79 -5.39 -6.87 28.76
N ARG A 80 -4.64 -7.68 28.00
CA ARG A 80 -3.24 -8.00 28.30
C ARG A 80 -2.25 -7.01 27.70
N ARG A 81 -2.74 -6.08 26.87
CA ARG A 81 -1.94 -5.10 26.12
C ARG A 81 -0.87 -5.77 25.26
N LYS A 82 -1.26 -6.83 24.56
CA LYS A 82 -0.37 -7.61 23.70
C LYS A 82 -0.82 -7.62 22.25
N VAL A 83 0.15 -7.50 21.35
CA VAL A 83 -0.03 -7.67 19.90
C VAL A 83 0.58 -8.99 19.47
N PHE A 84 -0.23 -9.86 18.91
CA PHE A 84 0.19 -11.14 18.33
C PHE A 84 0.17 -11.04 16.81
N VAL A 85 1.19 -11.58 16.15
CA VAL A 85 1.27 -11.63 14.69
C VAL A 85 1.55 -13.07 14.29
N ASP A 86 0.85 -13.55 13.28
CA ASP A 86 1.00 -14.92 12.76
C ASP A 86 2.44 -15.17 12.29
N PRO A 87 3.18 -16.10 12.92
CA PRO A 87 4.57 -16.39 12.57
C PRO A 87 4.71 -17.03 11.18
N SER A 88 3.63 -17.57 10.60
CA SER A 88 3.64 -18.12 9.25
C SER A 88 3.79 -17.07 8.15
N ILE A 89 3.65 -15.78 8.50
CA ILE A 89 3.87 -14.68 7.56
C ILE A 89 5.37 -14.53 7.32
N THR A 90 5.85 -15.05 6.21
CA THR A 90 7.27 -15.00 5.83
C THR A 90 7.70 -13.64 5.27
N HIS A 91 6.78 -12.87 4.70
CA HIS A 91 7.07 -11.57 4.11
C HIS A 91 7.14 -10.47 5.17
N ASP A 92 8.33 -9.92 5.43
CA ASP A 92 8.58 -8.94 6.47
C ASP A 92 7.67 -7.69 6.39
N GLY A 93 7.52 -7.09 5.22
CA GLY A 93 6.65 -5.93 5.04
C GLY A 93 5.19 -6.22 5.42
N ARG A 94 4.69 -7.44 5.13
CA ARG A 94 3.35 -7.84 5.55
C ARG A 94 3.28 -8.03 7.07
N ARG A 95 4.27 -8.66 7.68
CA ARG A 95 4.34 -8.89 9.13
C ARG A 95 4.39 -7.55 9.88
N ARG A 96 5.21 -6.60 9.42
CA ARG A 96 5.30 -5.24 9.95
C ARG A 96 3.95 -4.52 9.87
N PHE A 97 3.33 -4.55 8.70
CA PHE A 97 2.02 -3.91 8.48
C PHE A 97 0.95 -4.50 9.42
N ARG A 98 0.90 -5.83 9.58
CA ARG A 98 -0.07 -6.47 10.48
C ARG A 98 0.11 -6.06 11.93
N ALA A 99 1.35 -5.99 12.42
CA ALA A 99 1.62 -5.51 13.77
C ALA A 99 1.16 -4.06 13.95
N LEU A 100 1.49 -3.17 13.00
CA LEU A 100 1.12 -1.76 13.07
C LEU A 100 -0.38 -1.50 12.85
N HIS A 101 -1.08 -2.37 12.13
CA HIS A 101 -2.52 -2.36 12.05
C HIS A 101 -3.17 -2.56 13.44
N GLU A 102 -2.69 -3.53 14.20
CA GLU A 102 -3.15 -3.76 15.59
C GLU A 102 -2.79 -2.59 16.53
N VAL A 103 -1.61 -1.99 16.34
CA VAL A 103 -1.26 -0.74 17.02
C VAL A 103 -2.24 0.37 16.64
N GLY A 104 -2.64 0.46 15.38
CA GLY A 104 -3.68 1.38 14.90
C GLY A 104 -4.96 1.26 15.71
N HIS A 105 -5.48 0.04 15.87
CA HIS A 105 -6.65 -0.23 16.72
C HIS A 105 -6.47 0.21 18.17
N ALA A 106 -5.25 0.18 18.69
CA ALA A 106 -4.98 0.55 20.06
C ALA A 106 -4.88 2.06 20.31
N ILE A 107 -4.41 2.83 19.32
CA ILE A 107 -4.12 4.26 19.51
C ILE A 107 -5.26 5.18 19.06
N LEU A 108 -6.23 4.65 18.29
CA LEU A 108 -7.34 5.46 17.79
C LEU A 108 -8.40 5.68 18.88
N PRO A 109 -8.66 6.94 19.29
CA PRO A 109 -9.62 7.26 20.36
C PRO A 109 -11.01 6.73 20.07
N SER A 110 -11.48 6.82 18.82
CA SER A 110 -12.78 6.29 18.37
C SER A 110 -12.97 4.80 18.61
N GLN A 111 -11.85 4.04 18.71
CA GLN A 111 -11.84 2.59 18.93
C GLN A 111 -11.47 2.21 20.36
N ASN A 112 -11.10 3.17 21.21
CA ASN A 112 -10.73 2.98 22.60
C ASN A 112 -11.88 3.21 23.61
N ALA A 113 -13.08 3.54 23.12
CA ALA A 113 -14.25 3.55 24.00
C ALA A 113 -14.35 2.20 24.73
N PRO A 114 -14.76 2.16 26.01
CA PRO A 114 -14.94 0.93 26.74
C PRO A 114 -16.13 0.16 26.14
N VAL A 115 -15.86 -0.51 25.05
CA VAL A 115 -16.80 -1.44 24.42
C VAL A 115 -16.71 -2.70 25.26
N HIS A 116 -17.75 -3.00 26.03
CA HIS A 116 -17.88 -4.30 26.67
C HIS A 116 -17.83 -5.38 25.57
N ALA A 117 -17.30 -6.56 25.87
CA ALA A 117 -17.16 -7.64 24.88
C ALA A 117 -18.48 -7.96 24.18
N ASP A 118 -19.61 -7.74 24.83
CA ASP A 118 -20.96 -7.88 24.26
C ASP A 118 -21.28 -6.80 23.22
N ASP A 119 -20.72 -5.60 23.38
CA ASP A 119 -20.98 -4.47 22.47
C ASP A 119 -20.23 -4.60 21.14
N TYR A 120 -19.08 -5.30 21.10
CA TYR A 120 -18.37 -5.54 19.84
C TYR A 120 -19.18 -6.45 18.89
N SER A 121 -19.93 -7.38 19.44
CA SER A 121 -20.84 -8.22 18.63
C SER A 121 -22.03 -7.42 18.10
N THR A 122 -22.46 -6.40 18.82
CA THR A 122 -23.61 -5.53 18.50
C THR A 122 -23.26 -4.33 17.66
N LEU A 123 -21.95 -3.99 17.52
CA LEU A 123 -21.51 -2.94 16.60
C LEU A 123 -22.03 -3.18 15.19
N SER A 124 -22.53 -2.11 14.57
CA SER A 124 -23.01 -2.18 13.20
C SER A 124 -21.88 -2.66 12.27
N TRP A 125 -22.25 -3.37 11.20
CA TRP A 125 -21.29 -3.78 10.17
C TRP A 125 -20.51 -2.58 9.59
N LEU A 126 -21.17 -1.44 9.41
CA LEU A 126 -20.56 -0.20 8.91
C LEU A 126 -19.46 0.30 9.84
N THR A 127 -19.72 0.34 11.15
CA THR A 127 -18.73 0.76 12.14
C THR A 127 -17.49 -0.14 12.14
N LYS A 128 -17.67 -1.47 11.99
CA LYS A 128 -16.55 -2.41 11.87
C LYS A 128 -15.71 -2.13 10.63
N VAL A 129 -16.34 -1.90 9.49
CA VAL A 129 -15.65 -1.57 8.24
C VAL A 129 -14.88 -0.25 8.34
N GLU A 130 -15.45 0.76 9.00
CA GLU A 130 -14.77 2.03 9.26
C GLU A 130 -13.54 1.83 10.15
N TRP A 131 -13.67 1.10 11.25
CA TRP A 131 -12.57 0.82 12.15
C TRP A 131 -11.41 0.09 11.49
N GLU A 132 -11.72 -0.93 10.68
CA GLU A 132 -10.71 -1.65 9.90
C GLU A 132 -10.01 -0.74 8.88
N ARG A 133 -10.76 0.15 8.23
CA ARG A 133 -10.20 1.12 7.30
C ARG A 133 -9.25 2.09 8.01
N ASP A 134 -9.65 2.60 9.17
CA ASP A 134 -8.88 3.56 9.94
C ASP A 134 -7.61 2.92 10.52
N ALA A 135 -7.69 1.66 10.99
CA ALA A 135 -6.53 0.89 11.44
C ALA A 135 -5.56 0.58 10.28
N ASN A 136 -6.08 0.25 9.09
CA ASN A 136 -5.27 0.08 7.89
C ASN A 136 -4.55 1.38 7.51
N GLN A 137 -5.23 2.51 7.58
CA GLN A 137 -4.64 3.82 7.33
C GLN A 137 -3.57 4.13 8.37
N ALA A 138 -3.84 3.91 9.67
CA ALA A 138 -2.88 4.12 10.74
C ALA A 138 -1.60 3.28 10.55
N GLY A 139 -1.74 1.99 10.23
CA GLY A 139 -0.61 1.12 9.92
C GLY A 139 0.21 1.63 8.74
N SER A 140 -0.45 2.12 7.69
CA SER A 140 0.20 2.73 6.53
C SER A 140 0.95 4.02 6.89
N GLU A 141 0.31 4.93 7.65
CA GLU A 141 0.95 6.18 8.08
C GLU A 141 2.19 5.94 8.96
N MET A 142 2.15 4.92 9.84
CA MET A 142 3.29 4.53 10.65
C MET A 142 4.45 3.95 9.83
N ILE A 143 4.18 3.13 8.82
CA ILE A 143 5.21 2.57 7.95
C ILE A 143 5.85 3.65 7.10
N PHE A 144 5.03 4.43 6.41
CA PHE A 144 5.51 5.38 5.39
C PHE A 144 5.90 6.74 5.95
N GLN A 145 5.70 6.98 7.26
CA GLN A 145 5.97 8.27 7.89
C GLN A 145 5.45 9.45 7.04
N ARG A 146 4.24 9.26 6.49
CA ARG A 146 3.46 10.25 5.75
C ARG A 146 4.25 11.06 4.71
N GLU A 147 4.64 12.29 5.09
CA GLU A 147 5.28 13.24 4.19
C GLU A 147 6.70 12.83 3.79
N ARG A 148 7.37 12.04 4.62
CA ARG A 148 8.72 11.58 4.33
C ARG A 148 8.76 10.71 3.07
N PHE A 149 7.86 9.72 3.00
CA PHE A 149 7.74 8.89 1.79
C PHE A 149 7.39 9.74 0.58
N THR A 150 6.39 10.63 0.70
CA THR A 150 5.94 11.48 -0.39
C THR A 150 7.05 12.39 -0.90
N ARG A 151 7.84 13.00 0.00
CA ARG A 151 8.99 13.83 -0.35
C ARG A 151 10.02 13.00 -1.13
N MET A 152 10.45 11.88 -0.57
CA MET A 152 11.42 11.00 -1.22
C MET A 152 10.91 10.50 -2.57
N ALA A 153 9.65 10.05 -2.66
CA ALA A 153 9.05 9.60 -3.91
C ALA A 153 9.10 10.65 -5.03
N ASN A 154 9.00 11.92 -4.67
CA ASN A 154 9.05 13.02 -5.63
C ASN A 154 10.48 13.48 -5.99
N GLU A 155 11.51 12.98 -5.31
CA GLU A 155 12.92 13.22 -5.60
C GLU A 155 13.49 12.20 -6.58
N TYR A 156 12.95 10.98 -6.63
CA TYR A 156 13.36 9.95 -7.58
C TYR A 156 12.85 10.22 -9.00
N GLU A 157 13.54 9.66 -9.98
CA GLU A 157 12.99 9.51 -11.32
C GLU A 157 11.79 8.57 -11.28
N VAL A 158 10.73 8.89 -12.04
CA VAL A 158 9.49 8.09 -12.03
C VAL A 158 9.74 6.72 -12.66
N GLY A 159 9.44 5.67 -11.93
CA GLY A 159 9.57 4.30 -12.39
C GLY A 159 9.36 3.29 -11.25
N LEU A 160 9.20 2.01 -11.61
CA LEU A 160 9.06 0.91 -10.65
C LEU A 160 10.36 0.65 -9.87
N ALA A 161 11.50 1.05 -10.41
CA ALA A 161 12.78 1.01 -9.69
C ALA A 161 12.71 1.89 -8.43
N ALA A 162 12.21 3.13 -8.54
CA ALA A 162 12.00 4.03 -7.40
C ALA A 162 11.02 3.43 -6.39
N VAL A 163 9.92 2.84 -6.86
CA VAL A 163 8.94 2.17 -6.00
C VAL A 163 9.57 1.01 -5.23
N THR A 164 10.41 0.21 -5.89
CA THR A 164 11.09 -0.93 -5.28
C THR A 164 12.10 -0.49 -4.23
N GLU A 165 12.89 0.53 -4.53
CA GLU A 165 13.86 1.09 -3.59
C GLU A 165 13.17 1.67 -2.34
N LEU A 166 12.10 2.45 -2.55
CA LEU A 166 11.29 2.96 -1.44
C LEU A 166 10.63 1.85 -0.63
N ALA A 167 10.16 0.77 -1.27
CA ALA A 167 9.61 -0.38 -0.58
C ALA A 167 10.65 -0.99 0.39
N ASN A 168 11.88 -1.16 -0.08
CA ASN A 168 12.98 -1.68 0.74
C ASN A 168 13.34 -0.73 1.89
N LEU A 169 13.49 0.58 1.60
CA LEU A 169 13.83 1.59 2.60
C LEU A 169 12.79 1.67 3.73
N PHE A 170 11.51 1.61 3.40
CA PHE A 170 10.41 1.70 4.37
C PHE A 170 10.03 0.33 4.97
N GLY A 171 10.64 -0.76 4.51
CA GLY A 171 10.30 -2.12 4.95
C GLY A 171 8.84 -2.48 4.64
N ALA A 172 8.31 -2.02 3.50
CA ALA A 172 6.96 -2.24 3.04
C ALA A 172 6.90 -3.25 1.87
N SER A 173 5.71 -3.71 1.49
CA SER A 173 5.57 -4.47 0.25
C SER A 173 5.62 -3.54 -0.96
N ILE A 174 6.10 -4.03 -2.10
CA ILE A 174 6.12 -3.27 -3.36
C ILE A 174 4.71 -2.77 -3.72
N GLN A 175 3.68 -3.60 -3.54
CA GLN A 175 2.30 -3.20 -3.82
C GLN A 175 1.83 -2.04 -2.92
N ALA A 176 2.12 -2.08 -1.62
CA ALA A 176 1.77 -0.99 -0.70
C ALA A 176 2.53 0.29 -1.04
N SER A 177 3.81 0.17 -1.41
CA SER A 177 4.64 1.31 -1.84
C SER A 177 4.17 1.88 -3.16
N LEU A 178 3.79 1.06 -4.13
CA LEU A 178 3.21 1.49 -5.40
C LEU A 178 1.91 2.27 -5.19
N ARG A 179 1.05 1.77 -4.30
CA ARG A 179 -0.19 2.46 -3.92
C ARG A 179 0.12 3.85 -3.37
N ARG A 180 0.97 3.93 -2.34
CA ARG A 180 1.36 5.19 -1.70
C ARG A 180 2.03 6.14 -2.69
N TYR A 181 2.91 5.60 -3.55
CA TYR A 181 3.60 6.33 -4.60
C TYR A 181 2.62 7.00 -5.57
N ALA A 182 1.67 6.24 -6.10
CA ALA A 182 0.68 6.77 -7.04
C ALA A 182 -0.30 7.75 -6.36
N GLU A 183 -0.73 7.48 -5.13
CA GLU A 183 -1.74 8.29 -4.44
C GLU A 183 -1.24 9.70 -4.11
N PHE A 184 0.03 9.85 -3.72
CA PHE A 184 0.58 11.11 -3.21
C PHE A 184 1.62 11.77 -4.11
N HIS A 185 1.87 11.24 -5.29
CA HIS A 185 2.84 11.81 -6.21
C HIS A 185 2.33 13.10 -6.85
N ARG A 186 3.24 14.09 -7.02
CA ARG A 186 2.89 15.40 -7.62
C ARG A 186 2.65 15.34 -9.13
N LEU A 187 3.28 14.37 -9.84
CA LEU A 187 3.09 14.19 -11.29
C LEU A 187 1.83 13.38 -11.58
N PRO A 188 1.28 13.48 -12.81
CA PRO A 188 0.17 12.64 -13.22
C PRO A 188 0.62 11.19 -13.37
N ILE A 189 0.33 10.41 -12.35
CA ILE A 189 0.67 8.99 -12.22
C ILE A 189 -0.60 8.19 -11.93
N ALA A 190 -0.72 7.03 -12.56
CA ALA A 190 -1.69 6.01 -12.22
C ALA A 190 -1.00 4.68 -11.95
N ALA A 191 -1.51 3.92 -11.01
CA ALA A 191 -1.11 2.56 -10.72
C ALA A 191 -2.30 1.62 -10.82
N VAL A 192 -2.08 0.45 -11.42
CA VAL A 192 -3.08 -0.60 -11.52
C VAL A 192 -2.47 -1.91 -11.03
N VAL A 193 -3.21 -2.61 -10.21
CA VAL A 193 -2.86 -3.94 -9.72
C VAL A 193 -3.80 -4.94 -10.37
N LEU A 194 -3.23 -5.94 -11.04
CA LEU A 194 -3.98 -6.96 -11.76
C LEU A 194 -3.79 -8.33 -11.13
N ASP A 195 -4.83 -9.15 -11.14
CA ASP A 195 -4.74 -10.57 -10.78
C ASP A 195 -3.91 -11.32 -11.82
N VAL A 196 -3.02 -12.22 -11.36
CA VAL A 196 -2.17 -13.02 -12.26
C VAL A 196 -2.99 -14.11 -12.98
N SER A 197 -4.08 -14.56 -12.35
CA SER A 197 -4.95 -15.57 -12.97
C SER A 197 -5.77 -14.94 -14.08
N PRO A 198 -5.70 -15.47 -15.32
CA PRO A 198 -6.53 -14.99 -16.43
C PRO A 198 -8.01 -15.13 -16.11
N CYS A 199 -8.82 -14.16 -16.53
CA CYS A 199 -10.26 -14.23 -16.39
C CYS A 199 -10.88 -15.07 -17.52
N GLY A 200 -11.84 -15.94 -17.16
CA GLY A 200 -12.72 -16.60 -18.16
C GLY A 200 -12.03 -17.53 -19.14
N GLY A 201 -10.82 -18.03 -18.85
CA GLY A 201 -10.08 -18.91 -19.74
C GLY A 201 -9.39 -18.20 -20.90
N GLU A 202 -9.53 -16.89 -21.03
CA GLU A 202 -8.82 -16.09 -22.02
C GLU A 202 -7.41 -15.79 -21.48
N PRO A 203 -6.34 -16.21 -22.20
CA PRO A 203 -4.97 -16.07 -21.72
C PRO A 203 -4.45 -14.63 -21.69
N GLU A 204 -5.20 -13.68 -22.26
CA GLU A 204 -4.77 -12.32 -22.53
C GLU A 204 -5.56 -11.24 -21.78
N ALA A 205 -6.50 -11.65 -20.91
CA ALA A 205 -7.31 -10.76 -20.10
C ALA A 205 -7.03 -10.90 -18.61
N TYR A 206 -6.82 -9.78 -17.93
CA TYR A 206 -6.50 -9.73 -16.49
C TYR A 206 -7.53 -8.93 -15.74
N ARG A 207 -7.98 -9.45 -14.59
CA ARG A 207 -8.91 -8.73 -13.74
C ARG A 207 -8.19 -7.67 -12.94
N ARG A 208 -8.69 -6.44 -13.00
CA ARG A 208 -8.24 -5.35 -12.15
C ARG A 208 -8.63 -5.62 -10.69
N TYR A 209 -7.62 -5.73 -9.84
CA TYR A 209 -7.79 -5.86 -8.40
C TYR A 209 -7.92 -4.50 -7.73
N GLU A 210 -7.06 -3.55 -8.09
CA GLU A 210 -7.01 -2.20 -7.53
C GLU A 210 -6.55 -1.20 -8.59
N ALA A 211 -7.02 0.04 -8.46
CA ALA A 211 -6.58 1.15 -9.29
C ALA A 211 -6.49 2.44 -8.47
N ILE A 212 -5.36 3.11 -8.57
CA ILE A 212 -5.04 4.30 -7.81
C ILE A 212 -4.47 5.35 -8.76
N CYS A 213 -4.68 6.63 -8.48
CA CYS A 213 -4.03 7.70 -9.23
C CYS A 213 -3.80 8.94 -8.39
N SER A 214 -2.80 9.72 -8.81
CA SER A 214 -2.46 10.99 -8.18
C SER A 214 -3.54 12.07 -8.40
N PRO A 215 -3.56 13.12 -7.57
CA PRO A 215 -4.44 14.26 -7.79
C PRO A 215 -4.27 14.90 -9.17
N SER A 216 -3.01 15.03 -9.64
CA SER A 216 -2.70 15.60 -10.96
C SER A 216 -3.15 14.70 -12.12
N TRP A 217 -3.16 13.38 -11.93
CA TRP A 217 -3.78 12.47 -12.89
C TRP A 217 -5.28 12.76 -13.02
N LYS A 218 -5.99 12.87 -11.90
CA LYS A 218 -7.44 13.16 -11.89
C LYS A 218 -7.80 14.47 -12.60
N GLY A 219 -6.88 15.42 -12.64
CA GLY A 219 -7.05 16.68 -13.37
C GLY A 219 -6.91 16.55 -14.89
N SER A 220 -6.14 15.56 -15.37
CA SER A 220 -5.72 15.46 -16.78
C SER A 220 -6.28 14.25 -17.52
N PHE A 221 -6.60 13.17 -16.79
CA PHE A 221 -6.98 11.90 -17.39
C PHE A 221 -8.24 11.33 -16.74
N GLU A 222 -8.86 10.37 -17.43
CA GLU A 222 -9.90 9.55 -16.83
C GLU A 222 -9.32 8.70 -15.68
N ARG A 223 -10.10 8.59 -14.60
CA ARG A 223 -9.68 7.83 -13.42
C ARG A 223 -9.60 6.33 -13.76
N PRO A 224 -8.54 5.63 -13.36
CA PRO A 224 -8.39 4.22 -13.68
C PRO A 224 -9.39 3.29 -12.96
N ASP A 225 -10.10 3.78 -11.95
CA ASP A 225 -11.15 3.02 -11.28
C ASP A 225 -12.45 2.88 -12.12
N VAL A 226 -12.62 3.73 -13.16
CA VAL A 226 -13.74 3.61 -14.13
C VAL A 226 -13.40 2.78 -15.35
N TRP A 227 -12.12 2.43 -15.56
CA TRP A 227 -11.73 1.54 -16.65
C TRP A 227 -12.39 0.16 -16.51
N PRO A 228 -12.45 -0.64 -17.58
CA PRO A 228 -13.00 -1.99 -17.51
C PRO A 228 -12.41 -2.81 -16.37
N ARG A 229 -13.22 -3.65 -15.75
CA ARG A 229 -12.73 -4.56 -14.69
C ARG A 229 -11.77 -5.61 -15.23
N THR A 230 -11.90 -5.95 -16.51
CA THR A 230 -11.02 -6.85 -17.24
C THR A 230 -10.22 -6.05 -18.24
N LEU A 231 -8.92 -6.17 -18.18
CA LEU A 231 -7.97 -5.51 -19.07
C LEU A 231 -7.43 -6.55 -20.05
N ASP A 232 -7.66 -6.33 -21.32
CA ASP A 232 -7.21 -7.18 -22.41
C ASP A 232 -6.08 -6.52 -23.22
N GLU A 233 -5.51 -7.28 -24.16
CA GLU A 233 -4.43 -6.83 -25.03
C GLU A 233 -4.84 -5.67 -25.94
N THR A 234 -6.12 -5.56 -26.29
CA THR A 234 -6.62 -4.51 -27.18
C THR A 234 -6.50 -3.13 -26.53
N LEU A 235 -6.89 -3.05 -25.24
CA LEU A 235 -6.80 -1.82 -24.45
C LEU A 235 -5.40 -1.61 -23.85
N PHE A 236 -4.73 -2.71 -23.52
CA PHE A 236 -3.44 -2.69 -22.81
C PHE A 236 -2.47 -3.71 -23.43
N PRO A 237 -1.93 -3.46 -24.63
CA PRO A 237 -1.12 -4.42 -25.38
C PRO A 237 0.17 -4.85 -24.68
N TRP A 238 0.59 -4.11 -23.67
CA TRP A 238 1.77 -4.39 -22.87
C TRP A 238 1.51 -5.33 -21.67
N VAL A 239 0.25 -5.60 -21.33
CA VAL A 239 -0.09 -6.49 -20.20
C VAL A 239 0.34 -7.94 -20.47
N THR A 240 0.17 -8.43 -21.69
CA THR A 240 0.54 -9.79 -22.08
C THR A 240 2.04 -10.00 -22.16
N GLY A 241 2.80 -8.99 -22.56
CA GLY A 241 4.27 -9.02 -22.60
C GLY A 241 4.88 -9.19 -21.21
N ALA A 242 4.30 -8.57 -20.19
CA ALA A 242 4.82 -8.56 -18.84
C ALA A 242 4.84 -9.95 -18.17
N ARG A 243 3.91 -10.84 -18.50
CA ARG A 243 3.88 -12.19 -17.94
C ARG A 243 4.97 -13.10 -18.53
N ARG A 244 5.36 -12.84 -19.77
CA ARG A 244 6.41 -13.60 -20.49
C ARG A 244 7.81 -13.15 -20.08
N ALA A 245 7.94 -11.91 -19.59
CA ALA A 245 9.21 -11.39 -19.06
C ALA A 245 9.46 -11.96 -17.66
N ALA A 246 10.21 -13.04 -17.60
CA ALA A 246 10.52 -13.74 -16.34
C ALA A 246 11.37 -12.91 -15.36
N LEU A 247 12.03 -11.84 -15.80
CA LEU A 247 13.00 -11.08 -15.02
C LEU A 247 12.93 -9.58 -15.40
N GLY A 248 12.49 -8.74 -14.46
CA GLY A 248 12.55 -7.30 -14.53
C GLY A 248 11.27 -6.63 -15.03
N PRO A 249 11.19 -5.29 -14.92
CA PRO A 249 10.05 -4.53 -15.41
C PRO A 249 10.01 -4.53 -16.94
N VAL A 250 8.80 -4.67 -17.48
CA VAL A 250 8.52 -4.46 -18.90
C VAL A 250 8.13 -3.01 -19.10
N GLU A 251 8.79 -2.35 -20.03
CA GLU A 251 8.52 -0.96 -20.38
C GLU A 251 7.61 -0.87 -21.60
N TRP A 252 6.74 0.12 -21.60
CA TRP A 252 5.91 0.49 -22.72
C TRP A 252 5.93 2.00 -22.89
N GLU A 253 6.02 2.43 -24.16
CA GLU A 253 5.85 3.82 -24.56
C GLU A 253 4.77 3.90 -25.64
N GLY A 254 3.87 4.85 -25.48
CA GLY A 254 2.76 5.02 -26.41
C GLY A 254 2.05 6.35 -26.24
N ARG A 255 0.84 6.43 -26.74
CA ARG A 255 -0.02 7.59 -26.62
C ARG A 255 -1.33 7.21 -25.93
N TRP A 256 -1.81 8.08 -25.06
CA TRP A 256 -3.02 7.89 -24.28
C TRP A 256 -3.91 9.13 -24.39
N PRO A 257 -5.24 9.00 -24.52
CA PRO A 257 -6.13 10.14 -24.56
C PRO A 257 -6.19 10.82 -23.20
N ASP A 258 -6.05 12.15 -23.17
CA ASP A 258 -6.40 12.96 -22.01
C ASP A 258 -7.92 13.19 -21.96
N ARG A 259 -8.40 14.01 -21.02
CA ARG A 259 -9.84 14.30 -20.85
C ARG A 259 -10.45 15.00 -22.07
N ASP A 260 -9.65 15.74 -22.81
CA ASP A 260 -10.06 16.45 -24.02
C ASP A 260 -9.88 15.57 -25.27
N THR A 261 -9.67 14.26 -25.08
CA THR A 261 -9.41 13.26 -26.14
C THR A 261 -8.14 13.51 -26.97
N VAL A 262 -7.26 14.38 -26.47
CA VAL A 262 -5.97 14.63 -27.12
C VAL A 262 -5.00 13.50 -26.79
N MET A 263 -4.42 12.89 -27.80
CA MET A 263 -3.43 11.82 -27.63
C MET A 263 -2.10 12.40 -27.15
N VAL A 264 -1.75 12.11 -25.89
CA VAL A 264 -0.50 12.56 -25.25
C VAL A 264 0.48 11.41 -25.05
N PRO A 265 1.79 11.66 -25.04
CA PRO A 265 2.78 10.61 -24.79
C PRO A 265 2.66 10.09 -23.37
N MET A 266 2.71 8.78 -23.23
CA MET A 266 2.65 8.06 -21.96
C MET A 266 3.72 6.98 -21.89
N ARG A 267 4.18 6.70 -20.68
CA ARG A 267 5.02 5.55 -20.33
C ARG A 267 4.33 4.66 -19.35
N ALA A 268 4.59 3.38 -19.44
CA ALA A 268 4.21 2.41 -18.43
C ALA A 268 5.37 1.46 -18.15
N GLU A 269 5.46 1.04 -16.89
CA GLU A 269 6.30 -0.06 -16.46
C GLU A 269 5.44 -1.09 -15.74
N ILE A 270 5.77 -2.36 -15.93
CA ILE A 270 5.05 -3.48 -15.32
C ILE A 270 6.05 -4.44 -14.70
N ILE A 271 5.77 -4.84 -13.48
CA ILE A 271 6.50 -5.91 -12.81
C ILE A 271 5.53 -7.04 -12.42
N SER A 272 5.94 -8.27 -12.71
CA SER A 272 5.23 -9.46 -12.26
C SER A 272 5.72 -9.86 -10.87
N THR A 273 4.77 -10.06 -9.97
CA THR A 273 5.02 -10.72 -8.68
C THR A 273 4.37 -12.11 -8.70
N THR A 274 4.60 -12.93 -7.67
CA THR A 274 3.97 -14.26 -7.57
C THR A 274 2.45 -14.23 -7.71
N TYR A 275 1.81 -13.15 -7.25
CA TYR A 275 0.34 -13.08 -7.14
C TYR A 275 -0.28 -11.96 -7.96
N ARG A 276 0.49 -10.99 -8.43
CA ARG A 276 -0.02 -9.76 -9.05
C ARG A 276 0.90 -9.25 -10.14
N LEU A 277 0.29 -8.60 -11.13
CA LEU A 277 0.99 -7.67 -12.01
C LEU A 277 0.80 -6.26 -11.43
N LEU A 278 1.89 -5.56 -11.24
CA LEU A 278 1.92 -4.18 -10.78
C LEU A 278 2.28 -3.28 -11.95
N VAL A 279 1.39 -2.37 -12.26
CA VAL A 279 1.50 -1.46 -13.40
C VAL A 279 1.62 -0.04 -12.87
N LEU A 280 2.61 0.69 -13.36
CA LEU A 280 2.79 2.12 -13.14
C LEU A 280 2.69 2.83 -14.50
N LEU A 281 1.79 3.82 -14.60
CA LEU A 281 1.63 4.68 -15.79
C LEU A 281 1.91 6.12 -15.41
N TRP A 282 2.60 6.85 -16.30
CA TRP A 282 2.82 8.28 -16.10
C TRP A 282 3.01 9.01 -17.44
N ARG A 283 2.74 10.32 -17.40
CA ARG A 283 3.09 11.21 -18.50
C ARG A 283 4.55 11.64 -18.33
N PRO A 284 5.46 11.30 -19.26
CA PRO A 284 6.84 11.75 -19.20
C PRO A 284 6.90 13.28 -19.25
N ARG A 285 7.78 13.87 -18.45
CA ARG A 285 8.07 15.30 -18.62
C ARG A 285 8.70 15.49 -19.99
N ARG A 286 8.26 16.52 -20.72
CA ARG A 286 9.02 16.97 -21.90
C ARG A 286 10.44 17.22 -21.44
N GLN A 287 11.39 16.44 -21.93
CA GLN A 287 12.79 16.80 -21.81
C GLN A 287 12.93 18.12 -22.55
N VAL A 288 13.08 19.21 -21.82
CA VAL A 288 13.61 20.42 -22.37
C VAL A 288 15.04 20.05 -22.71
N LEU A 289 15.31 19.73 -23.98
CA LEU A 289 16.65 19.58 -24.51
C LEU A 289 17.36 20.91 -24.14
N LYS A 290 18.16 20.89 -23.06
CA LYS A 290 19.11 21.94 -22.83
C LYS A 290 20.02 21.91 -24.06
N ARG A 291 19.78 22.83 -25.01
CA ARG A 291 20.73 23.08 -26.11
C ARG A 291 22.08 23.22 -25.42
N ARG A 292 22.95 22.22 -25.58
CA ARG A 292 24.37 22.38 -25.28
C ARG A 292 24.80 23.56 -26.13
N ARG A 293 25.07 24.70 -25.52
CA ARG A 293 25.82 25.78 -26.15
C ARG A 293 27.17 25.15 -26.46
N THR A 294 27.38 24.84 -27.72
CA THR A 294 28.69 24.53 -28.24
C THR A 294 29.49 25.85 -28.07
N LEU A 295 30.40 25.86 -27.11
CA LEU A 295 31.38 26.93 -27.01
C LEU A 295 32.24 26.82 -28.29
N VAL A 296 32.00 27.72 -29.23
CA VAL A 296 32.91 27.95 -30.35
C VAL A 296 34.09 28.63 -29.71
N MET A 297 35.23 27.92 -29.62
CA MET A 297 36.51 28.52 -29.26
C MET A 297 36.89 29.50 -30.35
N PRO A 298 37.30 30.76 -30.05
CA PRO A 298 37.85 31.66 -31.04
C PRO A 298 39.13 31.04 -31.58
N GLU A 299 39.28 31.01 -32.90
CA GLU A 299 40.56 30.69 -33.55
C GLU A 299 41.64 31.67 -33.05
N ALA A 300 42.73 31.09 -32.61
CA ALA A 300 43.91 31.84 -32.25
C ALA A 300 44.51 32.49 -33.51
N ALA A 301 44.68 33.82 -33.48
CA ALA A 301 45.42 34.59 -34.48
C ALA A 301 46.92 34.45 -34.33
#